data_be22f5a7725c28b59936f25f931512d1
#
_entry.id   be22f5a7725c28b59936f25f931512d1
#
_cell.length_a   1.000
_cell.length_b   1.000
_cell.length_c   1.000
_cell.angle_alpha   90.00
_cell.angle_beta   90.00
_cell.angle_gamma   90.00
#
_symmetry.space_group_name_H-M   'P 1'
#
loop_
_entity.id
_entity.type
_entity.pdbx_description
1 polymer ?
#
loop_
_entity_poly.entity_id
_entity_poly.type
_entity_poly.pdbx_seq_one_letter_code
_entity_poly.pdbx_strand_id
1 'polypeptide(L)'
;MNYIVTMTSWKKRIQYVKSAIEKFLQNTPVYIDKLYLWLAEEEFPLKEAELPTDLVKFIDDNSHLEIRWIEHNEYNHKRWHVYPEHFEDCVISIDDDAYYMHDGLDKAIRFALKNKCIVNLADLFYSNVFNHSIHKEIIHWYSKEPSKYTTFCAQCVIPPCTFPVNCVSEDNIKIRSRICKRCDESWINPWLVKQNVNIYTPDYIVSKPAEYEAENTTWQIMNKTKDKFSFRDIQLFVVLNKFPELYNSWIDAFPGYKKIKEDVQQIYDWAKTIDSEITIQNIEKIPDYVRNH
;
A
#
# COMPACT_ATOMS: atom_id res chain seq x y z
N MET A 1 -10.32 22.29 -0.58
CA MET A 1 -9.51 21.10 -0.28
C MET A 1 -10.26 20.32 0.77
N ASN A 2 -10.66 19.13 0.44
CA ASN A 2 -11.34 18.23 1.36
C ASN A 2 -10.31 17.27 2.00
N TYR A 3 -10.68 16.67 3.12
CA TYR A 3 -9.94 15.56 3.72
C TYR A 3 -10.71 14.26 3.45
N ILE A 4 -10.13 13.42 2.63
CA ILE A 4 -10.71 12.16 2.20
C ILE A 4 -9.95 11.02 2.86
N VAL A 5 -10.67 10.14 3.54
CA VAL A 5 -10.08 8.93 4.12
C VAL A 5 -10.40 7.74 3.22
N THR A 6 -9.42 6.89 3.00
CA THR A 6 -9.58 5.65 2.26
C THR A 6 -9.02 4.48 3.06
N MET A 7 -9.79 3.41 3.15
CA MET A 7 -9.36 2.16 3.76
C MET A 7 -9.91 0.96 3.00
N THR A 8 -9.29 -0.17 3.19
CA THR A 8 -9.80 -1.47 2.70
C THR A 8 -9.80 -2.49 3.82
N SER A 9 -10.69 -3.45 3.73
CA SER A 9 -10.71 -4.62 4.60
C SER A 9 -11.04 -5.89 3.81
N TRP A 10 -11.13 -7.01 4.48
CA TRP A 10 -11.43 -8.31 3.94
C TRP A 10 -12.26 -9.16 4.92
N LYS A 11 -12.81 -10.27 4.41
CA LYS A 11 -13.81 -11.08 5.14
C LYS A 11 -13.38 -11.48 6.55
N LYS A 12 -12.10 -11.77 6.79
CA LYS A 12 -11.61 -12.19 8.11
C LYS A 12 -11.52 -11.06 9.14
N ARG A 13 -11.41 -9.79 8.67
CA ARG A 13 -11.25 -8.63 9.56
C ARG A 13 -12.45 -7.69 9.59
N ILE A 14 -13.45 -7.93 8.76
CA ILE A 14 -14.60 -7.02 8.62
C ILE A 14 -15.31 -6.71 9.95
N GLN A 15 -15.28 -7.64 10.90
CA GLN A 15 -15.87 -7.47 12.24
C GLN A 15 -15.18 -6.39 13.08
N TYR A 16 -13.94 -6.00 12.74
CA TYR A 16 -13.16 -5.00 13.49
C TYR A 16 -13.23 -3.60 12.85
N VAL A 17 -13.71 -3.50 11.61
CA VAL A 17 -13.68 -2.27 10.80
C VAL A 17 -14.42 -1.12 11.48
N LYS A 18 -15.61 -1.37 12.05
CA LYS A 18 -16.35 -0.34 12.79
C LYS A 18 -15.51 0.30 13.88
N SER A 19 -14.89 -0.53 14.75
CA SER A 19 -14.03 -0.06 15.84
C SER A 19 -12.82 0.72 15.32
N ALA A 20 -12.21 0.28 14.21
CA ALA A 20 -11.09 0.98 13.59
C ALA A 20 -11.49 2.39 13.11
N ILE A 21 -12.64 2.50 12.41
CA ILE A 21 -13.17 3.78 11.93
C ILE A 21 -13.53 4.70 13.11
N GLU A 22 -14.26 4.20 14.11
CA GLU A 22 -14.64 5.00 15.30
C GLU A 22 -13.39 5.57 16.00
N LYS A 23 -12.38 4.75 16.25
CA LYS A 23 -11.13 5.19 16.89
C LYS A 23 -10.35 6.18 16.02
N PHE A 24 -10.34 6.00 14.70
CA PHE A 24 -9.72 6.95 13.80
C PHE A 24 -10.45 8.31 13.85
N LEU A 25 -11.78 8.32 13.75
CA LEU A 25 -12.58 9.55 13.78
C LEU A 25 -12.47 10.28 15.13
N GLN A 26 -12.33 9.55 16.24
CA GLN A 26 -12.12 10.15 17.58
C GLN A 26 -10.73 10.82 17.71
N ASN A 27 -9.75 10.34 16.99
CA ASN A 27 -8.36 10.80 17.09
C ASN A 27 -7.91 11.70 15.93
N THR A 28 -8.72 11.85 14.87
CA THR A 28 -8.33 12.74 13.77
C THR A 28 -8.38 14.20 14.19
N PRO A 29 -7.34 15.02 13.85
CA PRO A 29 -7.29 16.43 14.18
C PRO A 29 -8.05 17.31 13.18
N VAL A 30 -8.58 16.74 12.10
CA VAL A 30 -9.26 17.44 11.00
C VAL A 30 -10.67 16.90 10.80
N TYR A 31 -11.55 17.72 10.27
CA TYR A 31 -12.86 17.26 9.81
C TYR A 31 -12.68 16.39 8.56
N ILE A 32 -13.30 15.21 8.57
CA ILE A 32 -13.27 14.28 7.43
C ILE A 32 -14.50 14.52 6.57
N ASP A 33 -14.29 14.94 5.34
CA ASP A 33 -15.37 15.19 4.37
C ASP A 33 -15.98 13.88 3.87
N LYS A 34 -15.13 12.87 3.60
CA LYS A 34 -15.56 11.51 3.23
C LYS A 34 -14.57 10.46 3.73
N LEU A 35 -15.13 9.30 4.14
CA LEU A 35 -14.38 8.09 4.40
C LEU A 35 -14.97 6.96 3.56
N TYR A 36 -14.14 6.38 2.70
CA TYR A 36 -14.48 5.23 1.85
C TYR A 36 -13.92 3.94 2.41
N LEU A 37 -14.81 2.98 2.65
CA LEU A 37 -14.47 1.59 2.93
C LEU A 37 -14.59 0.79 1.63
N TRP A 38 -13.45 0.38 1.05
CA TRP A 38 -13.40 -0.40 -0.18
C TRP A 38 -13.43 -1.89 0.09
N LEU A 39 -14.44 -2.57 -0.45
CA LEU A 39 -14.65 -4.02 -0.33
C LEU A 39 -14.78 -4.66 -1.72
N ALA A 40 -14.54 -5.97 -1.79
CA ALA A 40 -14.65 -6.73 -3.03
C ALA A 40 -15.91 -7.59 -3.06
N GLU A 41 -16.67 -7.54 -4.15
CA GLU A 41 -17.87 -8.38 -4.35
C GLU A 41 -17.53 -9.87 -4.38
N GLU A 42 -16.33 -10.24 -4.86
CA GLU A 42 -15.84 -11.63 -4.77
C GLU A 42 -15.74 -12.16 -3.33
N GLU A 43 -15.47 -11.29 -2.35
CA GLU A 43 -15.39 -11.67 -0.94
C GLU A 43 -16.74 -11.60 -0.23
N PHE A 44 -17.63 -10.74 -0.71
CA PHE A 44 -18.96 -10.46 -0.17
C PHE A 44 -20.01 -10.45 -1.28
N PRO A 45 -20.38 -11.64 -1.85
CA PRO A 45 -21.31 -11.72 -2.97
C PRO A 45 -22.70 -11.13 -2.70
N LEU A 46 -23.14 -11.12 -1.45
CA LEU A 46 -24.42 -10.50 -1.04
C LEU A 46 -24.22 -9.09 -0.48
N LYS A 47 -23.04 -8.48 -0.66
CA LYS A 47 -22.70 -7.10 -0.27
C LYS A 47 -23.04 -6.83 1.19
N GLU A 48 -23.78 -5.75 1.46
CA GLU A 48 -24.15 -5.31 2.81
C GLU A 48 -24.83 -6.39 3.66
N ALA A 49 -25.51 -7.34 3.03
CA ALA A 49 -26.17 -8.45 3.73
C ALA A 49 -25.17 -9.43 4.39
N GLU A 50 -23.91 -9.43 3.98
CA GLU A 50 -22.84 -10.23 4.61
C GLU A 50 -21.99 -9.45 5.62
N LEU A 51 -22.26 -8.16 5.79
CA LEU A 51 -21.51 -7.33 6.73
C LEU A 51 -22.11 -7.38 8.13
N PRO A 52 -21.33 -7.09 9.18
CA PRO A 52 -21.86 -6.93 10.53
C PRO A 52 -22.96 -5.86 10.55
N THR A 53 -24.12 -6.19 11.11
CA THR A 53 -25.29 -5.29 11.12
C THR A 53 -24.98 -3.96 11.80
N ASP A 54 -24.16 -3.96 12.83
CA ASP A 54 -23.75 -2.76 13.54
C ASP A 54 -22.77 -1.88 12.73
N LEU A 55 -22.00 -2.45 11.81
CA LEU A 55 -21.16 -1.72 10.86
C LEU A 55 -22.04 -1.03 9.80
N VAL A 56 -22.98 -1.76 9.21
CA VAL A 56 -23.90 -1.21 8.21
C VAL A 56 -24.66 -0.05 8.82
N LYS A 57 -25.30 -0.27 9.98
CA LYS A 57 -26.02 0.80 10.69
C LYS A 57 -25.13 1.99 11.01
N PHE A 58 -23.90 1.77 11.46
CA PHE A 58 -22.97 2.85 11.77
C PHE A 58 -22.63 3.69 10.53
N ILE A 59 -22.48 3.07 9.37
CA ILE A 59 -22.21 3.76 8.11
C ILE A 59 -23.46 4.53 7.65
N ASP A 60 -24.66 3.92 7.71
CA ASP A 60 -25.93 4.56 7.33
C ASP A 60 -26.26 5.79 8.20
N ASP A 61 -25.94 5.73 9.50
CA ASP A 61 -26.16 6.83 10.45
C ASP A 61 -25.15 8.00 10.25
N ASN A 62 -24.10 7.83 9.42
CA ASN A 62 -23.03 8.81 9.22
C ASN A 62 -22.83 9.14 7.74
N SER A 63 -23.42 10.22 7.25
CA SER A 63 -23.45 10.61 5.83
C SER A 63 -22.07 10.85 5.18
N HIS A 64 -21.00 10.97 5.97
CA HIS A 64 -19.64 11.09 5.49
C HIS A 64 -18.91 9.73 5.34
N LEU A 65 -19.53 8.63 5.78
CA LEU A 65 -19.02 7.28 5.59
C LEU A 65 -19.70 6.63 4.39
N GLU A 66 -18.95 5.84 3.60
CA GLU A 66 -19.48 5.18 2.42
C GLU A 66 -18.75 3.87 2.15
N ILE A 67 -19.52 2.80 1.87
CA ILE A 67 -18.95 1.54 1.34
C ILE A 67 -18.86 1.66 -0.17
N ARG A 68 -17.69 1.37 -0.71
CA ARG A 68 -17.43 1.28 -2.15
C ARG A 68 -17.11 -0.17 -2.53
N TRP A 69 -17.78 -0.67 -3.54
CA TRP A 69 -17.64 -2.03 -4.03
C TRP A 69 -16.82 -2.06 -5.30
N ILE A 70 -15.91 -3.02 -5.38
CA ILE A 70 -15.24 -3.39 -6.62
C ILE A 70 -15.51 -4.86 -6.94
N GLU A 71 -15.62 -5.20 -8.21
CA GLU A 71 -16.00 -6.54 -8.67
C GLU A 71 -15.00 -7.60 -8.19
N HIS A 72 -13.71 -7.38 -8.44
CA HIS A 72 -12.66 -8.34 -8.15
C HIS A 72 -11.84 -7.97 -6.91
N ASN A 73 -11.33 -8.98 -6.19
CA ASN A 73 -10.47 -8.71 -5.04
C ASN A 73 -9.07 -8.26 -5.49
N GLU A 74 -8.83 -6.97 -5.38
CA GLU A 74 -7.54 -6.32 -5.63
C GLU A 74 -6.69 -6.16 -4.36
N TYR A 75 -7.02 -6.83 -3.27
CA TYR A 75 -6.33 -6.76 -1.98
C TYR A 75 -6.16 -5.30 -1.48
N ASN A 76 -4.93 -4.89 -1.15
CA ASN A 76 -4.64 -3.54 -0.67
C ASN A 76 -4.84 -2.46 -1.74
N HIS A 77 -4.80 -2.81 -3.02
CA HIS A 77 -4.97 -1.84 -4.11
C HIS A 77 -6.38 -1.23 -4.17
N LYS A 78 -7.39 -1.87 -3.58
CA LYS A 78 -8.77 -1.36 -3.55
C LYS A 78 -8.84 0.10 -3.10
N ARG A 79 -8.09 0.49 -2.09
CA ARG A 79 -8.10 1.85 -1.52
C ARG A 79 -7.68 2.94 -2.51
N TRP A 80 -6.92 2.59 -3.55
CA TRP A 80 -6.40 3.56 -4.51
C TRP A 80 -7.41 3.94 -5.60
N HIS A 81 -8.56 3.27 -5.66
CA HIS A 81 -9.68 3.68 -6.51
C HIS A 81 -10.31 5.02 -6.11
N VAL A 82 -9.93 5.58 -4.98
CA VAL A 82 -10.32 6.93 -4.53
C VAL A 82 -9.81 8.04 -5.47
N TYR A 83 -8.67 7.84 -6.14
CA TYR A 83 -7.98 8.91 -6.87
C TYR A 83 -8.61 9.42 -8.16
N PRO A 84 -9.39 8.68 -8.95
CA PRO A 84 -10.13 9.28 -10.05
C PRO A 84 -11.05 10.42 -9.63
N GLU A 85 -11.60 10.36 -8.40
CA GLU A 85 -12.53 11.36 -7.89
C GLU A 85 -11.84 12.43 -7.01
N HIS A 86 -10.71 12.10 -6.35
CA HIS A 86 -10.12 12.91 -5.26
C HIS A 86 -8.64 13.26 -5.46
N PHE A 87 -8.23 13.47 -6.71
CA PHE A 87 -6.84 13.85 -7.01
C PHE A 87 -6.44 15.22 -6.43
N GLU A 88 -7.38 16.16 -6.35
CA GLU A 88 -7.17 17.52 -5.84
C GLU A 88 -7.43 17.66 -4.33
N ASP A 89 -7.75 16.56 -3.65
CA ASP A 89 -8.01 16.53 -2.22
C ASP A 89 -6.82 15.96 -1.43
N CYS A 90 -6.81 16.20 -0.13
CA CYS A 90 -5.86 15.56 0.79
C CYS A 90 -6.39 14.17 1.14
N VAL A 91 -5.70 13.12 0.69
CA VAL A 91 -6.10 11.74 0.95
C VAL A 91 -5.30 11.15 2.12
N ILE A 92 -6.01 10.58 3.10
CA ILE A 92 -5.44 9.87 4.23
C ILE A 92 -5.78 8.39 4.07
N SER A 93 -4.77 7.58 3.76
CA SER A 93 -4.93 6.13 3.67
C SER A 93 -4.64 5.49 5.02
N ILE A 94 -5.59 4.69 5.50
CA ILE A 94 -5.51 4.01 6.80
C ILE A 94 -5.72 2.50 6.66
N ASP A 95 -5.23 1.73 7.63
CA ASP A 95 -5.46 0.29 7.73
C ASP A 95 -6.51 -0.02 8.81
N ASP A 96 -7.20 -1.15 8.63
CA ASP A 96 -8.22 -1.65 9.55
C ASP A 96 -7.63 -2.32 10.81
N ASP A 97 -6.30 -2.45 10.89
CA ASP A 97 -5.52 -3.05 11.99
C ASP A 97 -4.54 -2.07 12.64
N ALA A 98 -4.79 -0.76 12.53
CA ALA A 98 -3.96 0.27 13.12
C ALA A 98 -4.78 1.30 13.91
N TYR A 99 -4.18 1.81 14.99
CA TYR A 99 -4.71 2.92 15.78
C TYR A 99 -3.86 4.15 15.60
N TYR A 100 -4.48 5.26 15.25
CA TYR A 100 -3.80 6.52 14.93
C TYR A 100 -3.82 7.45 16.15
N MET A 101 -2.68 8.07 16.44
CA MET A 101 -2.51 8.97 17.57
C MET A 101 -2.78 10.41 17.13
N HIS A 102 -3.64 11.14 17.84
CA HIS A 102 -4.05 12.50 17.51
C HIS A 102 -2.86 13.43 17.17
N ASP A 103 -1.91 13.57 18.10
CA ASP A 103 -0.77 14.48 17.93
C ASP A 103 0.17 14.06 16.80
N GLY A 104 0.35 12.74 16.60
CA GLY A 104 1.16 12.20 15.52
C GLY A 104 0.52 12.48 14.17
N LEU A 105 -0.79 12.24 14.07
CA LEU A 105 -1.56 12.46 12.83
C LEU A 105 -1.64 13.96 12.48
N ASP A 106 -1.85 14.86 13.46
CA ASP A 106 -1.83 16.30 13.23
C ASP A 106 -0.49 16.78 12.65
N LYS A 107 0.62 16.35 13.27
CA LYS A 107 1.97 16.67 12.77
C LYS A 107 2.18 16.14 11.35
N ALA A 108 1.76 14.89 11.07
CA ALA A 108 1.90 14.27 9.77
C ALA A 108 1.11 15.03 8.69
N ILE A 109 -0.16 15.37 8.94
CA ILE A 109 -0.99 16.12 8.01
C ILE A 109 -0.40 17.50 7.72
N ARG A 110 -0.03 18.27 8.76
CA ARG A 110 0.57 19.60 8.60
C ARG A 110 1.89 19.52 7.84
N PHE A 111 2.72 18.51 8.12
CA PHE A 111 3.99 18.32 7.43
C PHE A 111 3.78 18.00 5.96
N ALA A 112 2.87 17.07 5.64
CA ALA A 112 2.53 16.69 4.28
C ALA A 112 2.08 17.90 3.44
N LEU A 113 1.14 18.68 3.95
CA LEU A 113 0.59 19.86 3.26
C LEU A 113 1.62 20.96 3.08
N LYS A 114 2.42 21.24 4.11
CA LYS A 114 3.46 22.28 4.07
C LYS A 114 4.55 21.96 3.06
N ASN A 115 5.00 20.69 3.02
CA ASN A 115 6.15 20.28 2.22
C ASN A 115 5.76 19.66 0.87
N LYS A 116 4.46 19.49 0.60
CA LYS A 116 3.94 18.83 -0.61
C LYS A 116 4.60 17.47 -0.84
N CYS A 117 4.68 16.66 0.22
CA CYS A 117 5.26 15.33 0.19
C CYS A 117 4.32 14.31 0.83
N ILE A 118 4.44 13.05 0.43
CA ILE A 118 3.73 11.96 1.11
C ILE A 118 4.35 11.73 2.48
N VAL A 119 3.51 11.52 3.51
CA VAL A 119 3.98 11.20 4.86
C VAL A 119 3.47 9.81 5.24
N ASN A 120 4.39 8.89 5.48
CA ASN A 120 4.06 7.56 6.00
C ASN A 120 3.54 7.66 7.44
N LEU A 121 2.49 6.91 7.76
CA LEU A 121 1.87 6.86 9.09
C LEU A 121 2.22 5.59 9.87
N ALA A 122 2.76 4.58 9.20
CA ALA A 122 3.17 3.35 9.85
C ALA A 122 4.30 3.61 10.86
N ASP A 123 4.19 2.96 12.03
CA ASP A 123 5.19 3.09 13.09
C ASP A 123 6.57 2.59 12.65
N LEU A 124 7.60 3.17 13.28
CA LEU A 124 9.00 2.78 13.17
C LEU A 124 9.25 1.29 13.43
N PHE A 125 8.41 0.64 14.22
CA PHE A 125 8.49 -0.82 14.47
C PHE A 125 8.29 -1.64 13.21
N TYR A 126 7.43 -1.21 12.28
CA TYR A 126 7.25 -1.89 11.00
C TYR A 126 8.47 -1.75 10.09
N SER A 127 9.24 -0.69 10.20
CA SER A 127 10.44 -0.52 9.42
C SER A 127 11.56 -1.52 9.77
N ASN A 128 11.61 -1.99 11.00
CA ASN A 128 12.53 -3.05 11.41
C ASN A 128 12.15 -4.44 10.87
N VAL A 129 10.91 -4.61 10.47
CA VAL A 129 10.38 -5.87 9.96
C VAL A 129 10.71 -6.07 8.48
N PHE A 130 10.90 -4.99 7.74
CA PHE A 130 11.40 -5.02 6.36
C PHE A 130 12.89 -5.37 6.26
N ASN A 131 13.47 -5.88 7.31
CA ASN A 131 14.89 -6.16 7.48
C ASN A 131 15.47 -7.28 6.58
N HIS A 132 14.66 -7.91 5.73
CA HIS A 132 15.09 -9.07 4.93
C HIS A 132 15.01 -8.87 3.42
N SER A 133 14.66 -7.67 2.95
CA SER A 133 14.61 -7.41 1.51
C SER A 133 15.86 -6.69 1.02
N ILE A 134 16.09 -6.78 -0.27
CA ILE A 134 17.05 -6.01 -1.06
C ILE A 134 17.05 -4.51 -0.71
N HIS A 135 15.94 -4.01 -0.22
CA HIS A 135 15.77 -2.61 0.14
C HIS A 135 16.64 -2.14 1.31
N LYS A 136 17.16 -3.04 2.14
CA LYS A 136 17.98 -2.71 3.30
C LYS A 136 19.25 -1.94 2.99
N GLU A 137 19.88 -2.26 1.87
CA GLU A 137 21.15 -1.64 1.45
C GLU A 137 20.91 -0.39 0.58
N ILE A 138 19.69 -0.18 0.09
CA ILE A 138 19.41 0.77 -0.97
C ILE A 138 18.50 1.90 -0.51
N ILE A 139 17.60 1.64 0.44
CA ILE A 139 16.54 2.57 0.84
C ILE A 139 16.69 2.97 2.30
N HIS A 140 16.83 4.26 2.53
CA HIS A 140 16.72 4.83 3.86
C HIS A 140 15.24 4.87 4.28
N TRP A 141 14.88 4.09 5.30
CA TRP A 141 13.52 4.00 5.84
C TRP A 141 13.09 5.25 6.58
N TYR A 142 14.05 6.02 7.07
CA TYR A 142 13.82 7.27 7.78
C TYR A 142 14.50 8.42 7.08
N SER A 143 13.80 9.53 6.99
CA SER A 143 14.41 10.78 6.61
C SER A 143 13.98 11.86 7.60
N LYS A 144 14.91 12.70 8.02
CA LYS A 144 14.59 13.93 8.77
C LYS A 144 13.94 14.97 7.87
N GLU A 145 14.15 14.83 6.58
CA GLU A 145 13.64 15.68 5.52
C GLU A 145 12.95 14.84 4.45
N PRO A 146 11.97 15.39 3.69
CA PRO A 146 11.36 14.69 2.58
C PRO A 146 12.38 14.18 1.57
N SER A 147 12.30 12.90 1.20
CA SER A 147 13.27 12.25 0.32
C SER A 147 12.61 11.24 -0.59
N LYS A 148 13.03 11.20 -1.86
CA LYS A 148 12.65 10.14 -2.81
C LYS A 148 13.24 8.77 -2.48
N TYR A 149 14.16 8.71 -1.53
CA TYR A 149 14.81 7.46 -1.09
C TYR A 149 14.06 6.75 0.05
N THR A 150 12.97 7.33 0.54
CA THR A 150 12.08 6.67 1.51
C THR A 150 11.00 5.91 0.76
N THR A 151 10.72 4.68 1.16
CA THR A 151 9.66 3.88 0.54
C THR A 151 8.28 4.34 0.95
N PHE A 152 7.36 4.29 0.01
CA PHE A 152 5.94 4.48 0.25
C PHE A 152 5.38 3.36 1.15
N CYS A 153 4.52 3.75 2.08
CA CYS A 153 3.72 2.86 2.91
C CYS A 153 2.24 3.08 2.61
N ALA A 154 1.46 2.01 2.60
CA ALA A 154 0.02 2.09 2.35
C ALA A 154 -0.74 2.92 3.38
N GLN A 155 -0.22 3.03 4.62
CA GLN A 155 -0.70 3.97 5.64
C GLN A 155 0.01 5.30 5.45
N CYS A 156 -0.66 6.30 4.89
CA CYS A 156 0.00 7.57 4.58
C CYS A 156 -0.98 8.75 4.46
N VAL A 157 -0.43 9.96 4.58
CA VAL A 157 -1.08 11.20 4.16
C VAL A 157 -0.51 11.61 2.81
N ILE A 158 -1.38 11.83 1.85
CA ILE A 158 -1.02 12.23 0.47
C ILE A 158 -1.64 13.59 0.20
N PRO A 159 -0.83 14.65 0.02
CA PRO A 159 -1.32 15.98 -0.31
C PRO A 159 -1.97 16.04 -1.69
N PRO A 160 -2.79 17.07 -1.97
CA PRO A 160 -3.39 17.29 -3.28
C PRO A 160 -2.39 17.22 -4.42
N CYS A 161 -2.80 16.64 -5.55
CA CYS A 161 -2.04 16.56 -6.80
C CYS A 161 -0.68 15.84 -6.70
N THR A 162 -0.49 15.00 -5.67
CA THR A 162 0.81 14.34 -5.42
C THR A 162 0.81 12.86 -5.84
N PHE A 163 -0.35 12.21 -5.86
CA PHE A 163 -0.46 10.80 -6.21
C PHE A 163 -0.24 10.53 -7.71
N PRO A 164 0.46 9.46 -8.09
CA PRO A 164 0.71 9.13 -9.50
C PRO A 164 -0.53 8.48 -10.14
N VAL A 165 -1.52 9.28 -10.54
CA VAL A 165 -2.81 8.80 -11.07
C VAL A 165 -2.69 7.81 -12.23
N ASN A 166 -1.60 7.85 -13.00
CA ASN A 166 -1.36 6.87 -14.06
C ASN A 166 -1.35 5.42 -13.53
N CYS A 167 -0.91 5.20 -12.28
CA CYS A 167 -0.85 3.85 -11.71
C CYS A 167 -2.25 3.25 -11.46
N VAL A 168 -3.31 4.06 -11.48
CA VAL A 168 -4.71 3.65 -11.29
C VAL A 168 -5.55 3.86 -12.56
N SER A 169 -4.94 4.09 -13.73
CA SER A 169 -5.65 4.06 -15.01
C SER A 169 -6.16 2.64 -15.32
N GLU A 170 -7.27 2.53 -16.06
CA GLU A 170 -7.85 1.23 -16.40
C GLU A 170 -6.85 0.23 -17.00
N ASP A 171 -6.03 0.70 -17.95
CA ASP A 171 -5.04 -0.17 -18.59
C ASP A 171 -3.97 -0.64 -17.62
N ASN A 172 -3.51 0.25 -16.73
CA ASN A 172 -2.53 -0.09 -15.71
C ASN A 172 -3.12 -0.97 -14.60
N ILE A 173 -4.40 -0.81 -14.26
CA ILE A 173 -5.10 -1.74 -13.36
C ILE A 173 -5.15 -3.15 -13.96
N LYS A 174 -5.47 -3.29 -15.25
CA LYS A 174 -5.46 -4.59 -15.95
C LYS A 174 -4.07 -5.26 -15.94
N ILE A 175 -3.01 -4.48 -16.10
CA ILE A 175 -1.63 -4.99 -16.01
C ILE A 175 -1.31 -5.36 -14.57
N ARG A 176 -1.56 -4.47 -13.61
CA ARG A 176 -1.30 -4.66 -12.19
C ARG A 176 -1.96 -5.94 -11.64
N SER A 177 -3.23 -6.18 -11.99
CA SER A 177 -3.99 -7.34 -11.53
C SER A 177 -3.34 -8.68 -11.93
N ARG A 178 -2.47 -8.68 -12.94
CA ARG A 178 -1.72 -9.85 -13.41
C ARG A 178 -0.32 -9.96 -12.82
N ILE A 179 0.39 -8.83 -12.64
CA ILE A 179 1.81 -8.87 -12.30
C ILE A 179 2.14 -8.37 -10.89
N CYS A 180 1.23 -7.64 -10.23
CA CYS A 180 1.46 -7.05 -8.90
C CYS A 180 0.16 -6.99 -8.07
N LYS A 181 -0.51 -8.12 -7.90
CA LYS A 181 -1.86 -8.18 -7.33
C LYS A 181 -1.91 -7.86 -5.83
N ARG A 182 -0.86 -8.18 -5.06
CA ARG A 182 -0.91 -8.18 -3.58
C ARG A 182 -0.09 -7.09 -2.91
N CYS A 183 0.81 -6.44 -3.62
CA CYS A 183 1.74 -5.48 -3.05
C CYS A 183 1.61 -4.12 -3.71
N ASP A 184 0.77 -3.27 -3.13
CA ASP A 184 0.53 -1.93 -3.64
C ASP A 184 1.79 -1.06 -3.57
N GLU A 185 2.65 -1.23 -2.58
CA GLU A 185 3.90 -0.48 -2.51
C GLU A 185 4.86 -0.84 -3.66
N SER A 186 4.94 -2.12 -4.05
CA SER A 186 5.76 -2.53 -5.21
C SER A 186 5.24 -1.97 -6.54
N TRP A 187 3.94 -1.68 -6.59
CA TRP A 187 3.31 -1.04 -7.75
C TRP A 187 3.48 0.48 -7.74
N ILE A 188 3.19 1.13 -6.62
CA ILE A 188 3.10 2.60 -6.53
C ILE A 188 4.48 3.26 -6.45
N ASN A 189 5.43 2.68 -5.71
CA ASN A 189 6.77 3.27 -5.52
C ASN A 189 7.49 3.65 -6.83
N PRO A 190 7.54 2.79 -7.88
CA PRO A 190 8.18 3.18 -9.13
C PRO A 190 7.55 4.39 -9.81
N TRP A 191 6.24 4.54 -9.72
CA TRP A 191 5.54 5.70 -10.27
C TRP A 191 5.83 6.98 -9.48
N LEU A 192 5.92 6.90 -8.15
CA LEU A 192 6.31 8.03 -7.30
C LEU A 192 7.74 8.48 -7.61
N VAL A 193 8.66 7.54 -7.75
CA VAL A 193 10.04 7.82 -8.14
C VAL A 193 10.11 8.50 -9.49
N LYS A 194 9.37 8.00 -10.50
CA LYS A 194 9.30 8.61 -11.84
C LYS A 194 8.78 10.05 -11.79
N GLN A 195 7.78 10.33 -10.96
CA GLN A 195 7.23 11.67 -10.79
C GLN A 195 8.05 12.56 -9.84
N ASN A 196 9.16 12.05 -9.30
CA ASN A 196 10.02 12.76 -8.35
C ASN A 196 9.27 13.21 -7.08
N VAL A 197 8.31 12.41 -6.62
CA VAL A 197 7.55 12.67 -5.39
C VAL A 197 8.42 12.35 -4.19
N ASN A 198 8.51 13.29 -3.26
CA ASN A 198 9.19 13.08 -1.99
C ASN A 198 8.29 12.36 -0.98
N ILE A 199 8.89 11.48 -0.19
CA ILE A 199 8.23 10.76 0.89
C ILE A 199 8.97 11.06 2.19
N TYR A 200 8.22 11.24 3.26
CA TYR A 200 8.73 11.44 4.60
C TYR A 200 8.23 10.32 5.52
N THR A 201 9.13 9.70 6.26
CA THR A 201 8.78 8.77 7.33
C THR A 201 9.18 9.41 8.64
N PRO A 202 8.23 9.81 9.50
CA PRO A 202 8.50 10.49 10.74
C PRO A 202 9.24 9.60 11.74
N ASP A 203 10.01 10.24 12.62
CA ASP A 203 10.72 9.62 13.74
C ASP A 203 9.89 9.61 15.05
N TYR A 204 8.60 9.95 14.94
CA TYR A 204 7.64 9.91 16.04
C TYR A 204 6.47 8.98 15.73
N ILE A 205 5.81 8.49 16.76
CA ILE A 205 4.71 7.54 16.64
C ILE A 205 3.47 8.26 16.07
N VAL A 206 2.97 7.78 14.94
CA VAL A 206 1.71 8.22 14.34
C VAL A 206 0.63 7.16 14.47
N SER A 207 0.99 5.89 14.30
CA SER A 207 0.05 4.77 14.45
C SER A 207 0.65 3.66 15.33
N LYS A 208 -0.20 2.80 15.84
CA LYS A 208 0.16 1.57 16.57
C LYS A 208 -0.67 0.41 16.05
N PRO A 209 -0.14 -0.82 16.05
CA PRO A 209 -0.92 -2.00 15.75
C PRO A 209 -2.16 -2.12 16.63
N ALA A 210 -3.28 -2.56 16.05
CA ALA A 210 -4.44 -2.94 16.84
C ALA A 210 -4.19 -4.26 17.57
N GLU A 211 -4.83 -4.46 18.72
CA GLU A 211 -4.63 -5.65 19.57
C GLU A 211 -5.00 -6.98 18.89
N TYR A 212 -5.85 -6.93 17.85
CA TYR A 212 -6.30 -8.10 17.07
C TYR A 212 -5.45 -8.39 15.82
N GLU A 213 -4.33 -7.68 15.64
CA GLU A 213 -3.51 -7.79 14.45
C GLU A 213 -2.78 -9.13 14.31
N ALA A 214 -2.49 -9.79 15.42
CA ALA A 214 -1.43 -10.80 15.51
C ALA A 214 -1.61 -12.05 14.61
N GLU A 215 -2.81 -12.37 14.11
CA GLU A 215 -3.04 -13.69 13.51
C GLU A 215 -3.31 -13.70 12.00
N ASN A 216 -3.61 -12.57 11.35
CA ASN A 216 -4.14 -12.56 9.98
C ASN A 216 -3.65 -11.42 9.10
N THR A 217 -2.41 -10.96 9.22
CA THR A 217 -1.89 -9.93 8.33
C THR A 217 -1.48 -10.53 6.99
N THR A 218 -1.85 -9.87 5.88
CA THR A 218 -1.31 -10.19 4.54
C THR A 218 0.22 -10.17 4.56
N TRP A 219 0.82 -9.32 5.40
CA TRP A 219 2.24 -9.23 5.62
C TRP A 219 2.86 -10.55 6.14
N GLN A 220 2.24 -11.23 7.10
CA GLN A 220 2.75 -12.51 7.63
C GLN A 220 2.75 -13.62 6.57
N ILE A 221 1.77 -13.59 5.67
CA ILE A 221 1.65 -14.55 4.57
C ILE A 221 2.71 -14.27 3.49
N MET A 222 2.99 -12.99 3.21
CA MET A 222 3.86 -12.58 2.10
C MET A 222 5.35 -12.50 2.46
N ASN A 223 5.70 -12.30 3.74
CA ASN A 223 7.08 -12.07 4.18
C ASN A 223 7.69 -13.20 5.01
N LYS A 224 6.98 -14.30 5.23
CA LYS A 224 7.52 -15.49 5.93
C LYS A 224 8.48 -16.33 5.08
N THR A 225 8.87 -15.87 3.90
CA THR A 225 9.90 -16.55 3.13
C THR A 225 11.24 -16.37 3.84
N LYS A 226 11.92 -17.47 4.13
CA LYS A 226 13.32 -17.49 4.64
C LYS A 226 14.32 -17.06 3.57
N ASP A 227 13.88 -16.52 2.48
CA ASP A 227 14.56 -16.42 1.21
C ASP A 227 15.22 -15.06 1.02
N LYS A 228 16.26 -15.04 0.16
CA LYS A 228 16.99 -13.84 -0.24
C LYS A 228 16.08 -12.75 -0.83
N PHE A 229 14.99 -13.16 -1.49
CA PHE A 229 14.02 -12.26 -2.13
C PHE A 229 12.60 -12.55 -1.62
N SER A 230 11.91 -11.51 -1.15
CA SER A 230 10.49 -11.61 -0.81
C SER A 230 9.62 -11.57 -2.06
N PHE A 231 8.37 -12.02 -1.95
CA PHE A 231 7.38 -11.83 -3.02
C PHE A 231 7.23 -10.37 -3.43
N ARG A 232 7.42 -9.45 -2.51
CA ARG A 232 7.40 -8.02 -2.74
C ARG A 232 8.50 -7.59 -3.69
N ASP A 233 9.73 -8.08 -3.49
CA ASP A 233 10.87 -7.78 -4.35
C ASP A 233 10.64 -8.32 -5.77
N ILE A 234 10.11 -9.54 -5.88
CA ILE A 234 9.81 -10.16 -7.18
C ILE A 234 8.73 -9.36 -7.93
N GLN A 235 7.66 -8.95 -7.26
CA GLN A 235 6.63 -8.12 -7.87
C GLN A 235 7.19 -6.77 -8.34
N LEU A 236 8.00 -6.10 -7.51
CA LEU A 236 8.69 -4.87 -7.90
C LEU A 236 9.55 -5.06 -9.15
N PHE A 237 10.33 -6.15 -9.18
CA PHE A 237 11.17 -6.45 -10.32
C PHE A 237 10.35 -6.67 -11.61
N VAL A 238 9.23 -7.40 -11.52
CA VAL A 238 8.33 -7.63 -12.66
C VAL A 238 7.73 -6.31 -13.16
N VAL A 239 7.31 -5.44 -12.25
CA VAL A 239 6.81 -4.09 -12.60
C VAL A 239 7.86 -3.28 -13.34
N LEU A 240 9.09 -3.23 -12.83
CA LEU A 240 10.19 -2.49 -13.45
C LEU A 240 10.59 -3.05 -14.83
N ASN A 241 10.45 -4.36 -15.04
CA ASN A 241 10.69 -4.94 -16.36
C ASN A 241 9.55 -4.69 -17.35
N LYS A 242 8.32 -4.57 -16.87
CA LYS A 242 7.16 -4.28 -17.71
C LYS A 242 7.15 -2.83 -18.20
N PHE A 243 7.71 -1.91 -17.40
CA PHE A 243 7.72 -0.47 -17.67
C PHE A 243 9.17 0.07 -17.70
N PRO A 244 9.84 0.06 -18.88
CA PRO A 244 11.22 0.53 -19.00
C PRO A 244 11.47 1.95 -18.48
N GLU A 245 10.47 2.81 -18.61
CA GLU A 245 10.53 4.18 -18.10
C GLU A 245 10.52 4.27 -16.58
N LEU A 246 9.86 3.33 -15.90
CA LEU A 246 9.91 3.22 -14.43
C LEU A 246 11.26 2.64 -13.99
N TYR A 247 11.77 1.66 -14.73
CA TYR A 247 13.08 1.08 -14.47
C TYR A 247 14.19 2.12 -14.52
N ASN A 248 14.24 2.94 -15.55
CA ASN A 248 15.27 3.96 -15.70
C ASN A 248 15.25 4.96 -14.54
N SER A 249 14.06 5.50 -14.20
CA SER A 249 13.91 6.40 -13.05
C SER A 249 14.29 5.73 -11.72
N TRP A 250 13.97 4.44 -11.57
CA TRP A 250 14.32 3.65 -10.38
C TRP A 250 15.82 3.48 -10.21
N ILE A 251 16.53 3.12 -11.29
CA ILE A 251 17.99 2.95 -11.28
C ILE A 251 18.72 4.29 -10.99
N ASP A 252 18.20 5.38 -11.52
CA ASP A 252 18.78 6.72 -11.26
C ASP A 252 18.62 7.09 -9.78
N ALA A 253 17.49 6.73 -9.16
CA ALA A 253 17.24 6.96 -7.73
C ALA A 253 18.00 5.97 -6.83
N PHE A 254 18.14 4.72 -7.28
CA PHE A 254 18.71 3.60 -6.51
C PHE A 254 19.78 2.84 -7.34
N PRO A 255 20.99 3.40 -7.53
CA PRO A 255 22.01 2.81 -8.41
C PRO A 255 22.44 1.39 -8.02
N GLY A 256 22.39 1.06 -6.72
CA GLY A 256 22.70 -0.27 -6.20
C GLY A 256 21.79 -1.38 -6.73
N TYR A 257 20.60 -1.01 -7.23
CA TYR A 257 19.63 -1.97 -7.77
C TYR A 257 20.13 -2.67 -9.05
N LYS A 258 21.07 -2.09 -9.80
CA LYS A 258 21.67 -2.74 -10.99
C LYS A 258 22.31 -4.08 -10.64
N LYS A 259 23.03 -4.15 -9.51
CA LYS A 259 23.68 -5.39 -9.05
C LYS A 259 22.66 -6.45 -8.65
N ILE A 260 21.56 -6.04 -8.07
CA ILE A 260 20.47 -6.93 -7.64
C ILE A 260 19.74 -7.53 -8.85
N LYS A 261 19.59 -6.75 -9.93
CA LYS A 261 18.93 -7.20 -11.15
C LYS A 261 19.55 -8.49 -11.70
N GLU A 262 20.87 -8.66 -11.65
CA GLU A 262 21.57 -9.85 -12.14
C GLU A 262 21.13 -11.12 -11.39
N ASP A 263 20.99 -11.02 -10.07
CA ASP A 263 20.53 -12.12 -9.23
C ASP A 263 19.05 -12.47 -9.45
N VAL A 264 18.20 -11.45 -9.64
CA VAL A 264 16.74 -11.63 -9.85
C VAL A 264 16.43 -12.02 -11.29
N GLN A 265 17.32 -11.71 -12.25
CA GLN A 265 17.13 -12.05 -13.65
C GLN A 265 16.93 -13.55 -13.86
N GLN A 266 17.68 -14.38 -13.16
CA GLN A 266 17.55 -15.84 -13.23
C GLN A 266 16.15 -16.32 -12.80
N ILE A 267 15.59 -15.71 -11.74
CA ILE A 267 14.24 -16.01 -11.27
C ILE A 267 13.20 -15.58 -12.30
N TYR A 268 13.41 -14.41 -12.88
CA TYR A 268 12.52 -13.87 -13.91
C TYR A 268 12.53 -14.72 -15.19
N ASP A 269 13.72 -15.11 -15.65
CA ASP A 269 13.87 -15.94 -16.85
C ASP A 269 13.28 -17.34 -16.63
N TRP A 270 13.46 -17.89 -15.45
CA TRP A 270 12.81 -19.14 -15.08
C TRP A 270 11.28 -19.02 -15.10
N ALA A 271 10.71 -17.97 -14.51
CA ALA A 271 9.27 -17.75 -14.48
C ALA A 271 8.67 -17.59 -15.89
N LYS A 272 9.38 -16.97 -16.83
CA LYS A 272 8.99 -16.88 -18.23
C LYS A 272 8.90 -18.23 -18.94
N THR A 273 9.67 -19.23 -18.51
CA THR A 273 9.61 -20.57 -19.13
C THR A 273 8.33 -21.32 -18.79
N ILE A 274 7.61 -20.89 -17.75
CA ILE A 274 6.38 -21.53 -17.27
C ILE A 274 5.14 -20.93 -17.93
N ASP A 275 5.17 -19.63 -18.26
CA ASP A 275 4.05 -18.93 -18.89
C ASP A 275 4.55 -17.71 -19.67
N SER A 276 3.80 -17.31 -20.70
CA SER A 276 4.06 -16.11 -21.50
C SER A 276 3.94 -14.80 -20.71
N GLU A 277 3.20 -14.81 -19.60
CA GLU A 277 3.10 -13.71 -18.64
C GLU A 277 3.42 -14.19 -17.24
N ILE A 278 4.20 -13.38 -16.48
CA ILE A 278 4.44 -13.65 -15.07
C ILE A 278 3.25 -13.14 -14.29
N THR A 279 2.44 -14.08 -13.83
CA THR A 279 1.33 -13.82 -12.92
C THR A 279 1.75 -14.08 -11.48
N ILE A 280 0.98 -13.61 -10.52
CA ILE A 280 1.14 -13.97 -9.10
C ILE A 280 1.13 -15.49 -8.91
N GLN A 281 0.29 -16.21 -9.66
CA GLN A 281 0.21 -17.66 -9.59
C GLN A 281 1.52 -18.33 -10.00
N ASN A 282 2.25 -17.75 -10.95
CA ASN A 282 3.57 -18.26 -11.35
C ASN A 282 4.64 -17.95 -10.31
N ILE A 283 4.58 -16.76 -9.69
CA ILE A 283 5.48 -16.39 -8.59
C ILE A 283 5.28 -17.33 -7.39
N GLU A 284 4.03 -17.69 -7.07
CA GLU A 284 3.71 -18.63 -6.00
C GLU A 284 4.21 -20.06 -6.28
N LYS A 285 4.46 -20.40 -7.54
CA LYS A 285 5.01 -21.70 -7.97
C LYS A 285 6.54 -21.73 -8.08
N ILE A 286 7.25 -20.66 -7.75
CA ILE A 286 8.72 -20.64 -7.74
C ILE A 286 9.21 -21.76 -6.81
N PRO A 287 9.99 -22.73 -7.31
CA PRO A 287 10.50 -23.81 -6.49
C PRO A 287 11.36 -23.33 -5.33
N ASP A 288 11.32 -24.03 -4.21
CA ASP A 288 12.08 -23.67 -3.01
C ASP A 288 13.59 -23.59 -3.26
N TYR A 289 14.12 -24.39 -4.19
CA TYR A 289 15.55 -24.32 -4.53
C TYR A 289 15.92 -22.99 -5.20
N VAL A 290 15.01 -22.37 -5.97
CA VAL A 290 15.23 -21.04 -6.59
C VAL A 290 15.11 -19.96 -5.54
N ARG A 291 14.29 -20.20 -4.50
CA ARG A 291 14.12 -19.29 -3.38
C ARG A 291 15.33 -19.30 -2.43
N ASN A 292 16.12 -20.35 -2.40
CA ASN A 292 17.23 -20.57 -1.46
C ASN A 292 18.62 -20.27 -2.05
N HIS A 293 18.72 -19.88 -3.32
CA HIS A 293 19.94 -19.53 -4.03
C HIS A 293 19.94 -18.10 -4.52
#